data_af1000a86b13748a726af09ec59cd09d
#
_entry.id   af1000a86b13748a726af09ec59cd09d
#
_cell.length_a   1.000
_cell.length_b   1.000
_cell.length_c   1.000
_cell.angle_alpha   90.00
_cell.angle_beta   90.00
_cell.angle_gamma   90.00
#
_symmetry.space_group_name_H-M   'P 1'
#
loop_
_entity.id
_entity.type
_entity.pdbx_description
1 polymer ?
#
loop_
_entity_poly.entity_id
_entity_poly.type
_entity_poly.pdbx_seq_one_letter_code
_entity_poly.pdbx_strand_id
1 'polypeptide(L)'
;MFNNNVEPLENLIDQFAQFPGIGRKSAVRMAYQVMSMPPKQAMELAKAIEHAKSDLHSCRICQDYTTGDVCKICASQKRDRSIICVVEGPRDIKSIERTHEYNGLYHVLHGLISPMDGIGADQLCIKELLARLNDTVKEVIMATSPTVEGEATAMYIAKLIKPLGIKTTRLAYGLPVGSSLEYADETTLYRAMAGRGEM
;
A
#
# COMPACT_ATOMS: atom_id res chain seq x y z
N MET A 1 9.77 17.43 33.96
CA MET A 1 8.63 16.58 34.36
C MET A 1 9.21 15.35 35.03
N PHE A 2 8.87 15.11 36.30
CA PHE A 2 9.27 13.88 36.97
C PHE A 2 8.55 12.70 36.32
N ASN A 3 9.30 11.84 35.65
CA ASN A 3 8.77 10.60 35.10
C ASN A 3 8.69 9.60 36.25
N ASN A 4 7.48 9.34 36.72
CA ASN A 4 7.23 8.51 37.91
C ASN A 4 6.85 7.07 37.54
N ASN A 5 7.03 6.68 36.25
CA ASN A 5 6.73 5.34 35.77
C ASN A 5 7.92 4.41 36.03
N VAL A 6 7.63 3.16 36.35
CA VAL A 6 8.64 2.10 36.45
C VAL A 6 9.12 1.73 35.04
N GLU A 7 10.40 1.37 34.93
CA GLU A 7 11.10 1.14 33.64
C GLU A 7 10.31 0.27 32.62
N PRO A 8 9.71 -0.89 32.97
CA PRO A 8 8.97 -1.70 32.00
C PRO A 8 7.75 -0.97 31.39
N LEU A 9 7.06 -0.15 32.18
CA LEU A 9 5.91 0.61 31.70
C LEU A 9 6.37 1.74 30.77
N GLU A 10 7.46 2.40 31.10
CA GLU A 10 8.02 3.46 30.28
C GLU A 10 8.49 2.93 28.91
N ASN A 11 9.18 1.78 28.90
CA ASN A 11 9.56 1.09 27.67
C ASN A 11 8.36 0.76 26.78
N LEU A 12 7.25 0.27 27.36
CA LEU A 12 6.03 0.00 26.62
C LEU A 12 5.42 1.27 26.02
N ILE A 13 5.41 2.36 26.77
CA ILE A 13 4.94 3.68 26.29
C ILE A 13 5.81 4.15 25.12
N ASP A 14 7.13 4.02 25.22
CA ASP A 14 8.06 4.41 24.15
C ASP A 14 7.84 3.60 22.87
N GLN A 15 7.58 2.29 22.98
CA GLN A 15 7.26 1.46 21.82
C GLN A 15 5.96 1.93 21.13
N PHE A 16 4.91 2.25 21.88
CA PHE A 16 3.68 2.78 21.29
C PHE A 16 3.88 4.17 20.67
N ALA A 17 4.73 5.01 21.26
CA ALA A 17 5.00 6.36 20.74
C ALA A 17 5.79 6.36 19.40
N GLN A 18 6.39 5.24 19.01
CA GLN A 18 7.06 5.09 17.71
C GLN A 18 6.08 4.94 16.54
N PHE A 19 4.81 4.62 16.80
CA PHE A 19 3.84 4.49 15.73
C PHE A 19 3.47 5.86 15.14
N PRO A 20 3.47 6.02 13.80
CA PRO A 20 3.05 7.26 13.15
C PRO A 20 1.64 7.69 13.62
N GLY A 21 1.51 8.95 13.99
CA GLY A 21 0.24 9.51 14.49
C GLY A 21 -0.07 9.19 15.96
N ILE A 22 0.78 8.43 16.66
CA ILE A 22 0.62 8.17 18.09
C ILE A 22 1.55 9.08 18.87
N GLY A 23 0.97 10.16 19.44
CA GLY A 23 1.69 11.03 20.37
C GLY A 23 1.84 10.40 21.77
N ARG A 24 2.76 10.94 22.57
CA ARG A 24 3.07 10.48 23.93
C ARG A 24 1.81 10.25 24.79
N LYS A 25 0.82 11.16 24.75
CA LYS A 25 -0.41 11.06 25.54
C LYS A 25 -1.23 9.82 25.15
N SER A 26 -1.34 9.51 23.85
CA SER A 26 -2.03 8.32 23.37
C SER A 26 -1.26 7.04 23.70
N ALA A 27 0.08 7.06 23.57
CA ALA A 27 0.96 5.95 23.92
C ALA A 27 0.81 5.58 25.41
N VAL A 28 0.79 6.56 26.31
CA VAL A 28 0.54 6.35 27.75
C VAL A 28 -0.81 5.65 27.95
N ARG A 29 -1.88 6.14 27.33
CA ARG A 29 -3.21 5.53 27.44
C ARG A 29 -3.23 4.08 26.94
N MET A 30 -2.55 3.78 25.83
CA MET A 30 -2.44 2.42 25.28
C MET A 30 -1.67 1.50 26.24
N ALA A 31 -0.55 1.95 26.80
CA ALA A 31 0.24 1.16 27.75
C ALA A 31 -0.57 0.81 29.02
N TYR A 32 -1.26 1.79 29.60
CA TYR A 32 -2.13 1.52 30.74
C TYR A 32 -3.32 0.60 30.40
N GLN A 33 -3.83 0.67 29.17
CA GLN A 33 -4.84 -0.27 28.70
C GLN A 33 -4.29 -1.71 28.68
N VAL A 34 -3.06 -1.91 28.20
CA VAL A 34 -2.41 -3.24 28.25
C VAL A 34 -2.22 -3.71 29.69
N MET A 35 -1.84 -2.82 30.61
CA MET A 35 -1.69 -3.18 32.04
C MET A 35 -3.01 -3.59 32.69
N SER A 36 -4.15 -3.06 32.22
CA SER A 36 -5.48 -3.43 32.72
C SER A 36 -6.05 -4.71 32.11
N MET A 37 -5.41 -5.25 31.05
CA MET A 37 -5.85 -6.50 30.42
C MET A 37 -5.54 -7.71 31.32
N PRO A 38 -6.36 -8.79 31.24
CA PRO A 38 -5.97 -10.08 31.79
C PRO A 38 -4.62 -10.52 31.20
N PRO A 39 -3.71 -11.14 32.01
CA PRO A 39 -2.38 -11.54 31.53
C PRO A 39 -2.40 -12.39 30.26
N LYS A 40 -3.40 -13.27 30.12
CA LYS A 40 -3.60 -14.09 28.93
C LYS A 40 -3.82 -13.24 27.66
N GLN A 41 -4.67 -12.23 27.75
CA GLN A 41 -4.97 -11.35 26.62
C GLN A 41 -3.76 -10.48 26.22
N ALA A 42 -3.01 -9.96 27.20
CA ALA A 42 -1.78 -9.22 26.93
C ALA A 42 -0.73 -10.12 26.24
N MET A 43 -0.60 -11.38 26.66
CA MET A 43 0.30 -12.33 26.03
C MET A 43 -0.15 -12.71 24.60
N GLU A 44 -1.46 -12.85 24.36
CA GLU A 44 -2.00 -13.08 23.01
C GLU A 44 -1.69 -11.92 22.07
N LEU A 45 -1.77 -10.66 22.55
CA LEU A 45 -1.37 -9.49 21.77
C LEU A 45 0.13 -9.52 21.42
N ALA A 46 0.99 -9.82 22.39
CA ALA A 46 2.43 -9.93 22.17
C ALA A 46 2.76 -11.01 21.11
N LYS A 47 2.16 -12.18 21.24
CA LYS A 47 2.30 -13.27 20.27
C LYS A 47 1.78 -12.90 18.88
N ALA A 48 0.67 -12.17 18.78
CA ALA A 48 0.15 -11.74 17.49
C ALA A 48 1.12 -10.82 16.75
N ILE A 49 1.82 -9.93 17.48
CA ILE A 49 2.86 -9.07 16.90
C ILE A 49 4.07 -9.92 16.46
N GLU A 50 4.52 -10.84 17.30
CA GLU A 50 5.63 -11.75 16.99
C GLU A 50 5.33 -12.58 15.75
N HIS A 51 4.19 -13.28 15.70
CA HIS A 51 3.76 -14.08 14.56
C HIS A 51 3.62 -13.25 13.28
N ALA A 52 3.07 -12.04 13.37
CA ALA A 52 2.96 -11.17 12.20
C ALA A 52 4.34 -10.80 11.63
N LYS A 53 5.36 -10.67 12.46
CA LYS A 53 6.73 -10.34 12.03
C LYS A 53 7.53 -11.55 11.57
N SER A 54 7.30 -12.73 12.16
CA SER A 54 8.02 -13.97 11.81
C SER A 54 7.44 -14.66 10.58
N ASP A 55 6.11 -14.69 10.45
CA ASP A 55 5.44 -15.55 9.49
C ASP A 55 5.09 -14.84 8.18
N LEU A 56 4.96 -13.48 8.23
CA LEU A 56 4.67 -12.71 7.02
C LEU A 56 5.95 -12.29 6.30
N HIS A 57 5.97 -12.60 5.01
CA HIS A 57 7.02 -12.15 4.09
C HIS A 57 6.41 -11.75 2.73
N SER A 58 7.20 -11.18 1.85
CA SER A 58 6.72 -10.76 0.54
C SER A 58 6.54 -11.97 -0.39
N CYS A 59 5.41 -12.01 -1.08
CA CYS A 59 5.17 -12.96 -2.16
C CYS A 59 6.26 -12.79 -3.24
N ARG A 60 6.95 -13.87 -3.60
CA ARG A 60 8.04 -13.82 -4.60
C ARG A 60 7.62 -13.31 -5.98
N ILE A 61 6.30 -13.25 -6.26
CA ILE A 61 5.78 -12.79 -7.55
C ILE A 61 5.34 -11.32 -7.50
N CYS A 62 4.47 -10.96 -6.55
CA CYS A 62 3.80 -9.65 -6.54
C CYS A 62 4.22 -8.75 -5.40
N GLN A 63 5.07 -9.20 -4.51
CA GLN A 63 5.57 -8.47 -3.33
C GLN A 63 4.48 -8.15 -2.28
N ASP A 64 3.26 -8.69 -2.39
CA ASP A 64 2.25 -8.60 -1.34
C ASP A 64 2.61 -9.53 -0.16
N TYR A 65 2.08 -9.25 1.04
CA TYR A 65 2.32 -10.10 2.20
C TYR A 65 1.66 -11.47 2.08
N THR A 66 2.41 -12.51 2.46
CA THR A 66 1.95 -13.91 2.48
C THR A 66 2.70 -14.69 3.54
N THR A 67 2.14 -15.84 3.93
CA THR A 67 2.80 -16.84 4.78
C THR A 67 3.41 -18.00 3.96
N GLY A 68 3.21 -18.01 2.64
CA GLY A 68 3.76 -19.02 1.74
C GLY A 68 4.53 -18.34 0.60
N ASP A 69 5.33 -19.08 -0.17
CA ASP A 69 6.13 -18.54 -1.28
C ASP A 69 5.34 -17.62 -2.21
N VAL A 70 4.09 -17.99 -2.49
CA VAL A 70 3.19 -17.29 -3.42
C VAL A 70 1.86 -16.99 -2.74
N CYS A 71 1.39 -15.75 -2.84
CA CYS A 71 0.11 -15.35 -2.27
C CYS A 71 -1.09 -15.97 -3.00
N LYS A 72 -2.25 -15.98 -2.36
CA LYS A 72 -3.49 -16.59 -2.89
C LYS A 72 -3.90 -16.01 -4.25
N ILE A 73 -3.66 -14.72 -4.50
CA ILE A 73 -4.00 -14.07 -5.79
C ILE A 73 -3.09 -14.60 -6.89
N CYS A 74 -1.77 -14.62 -6.68
CA CYS A 74 -0.83 -15.10 -7.67
C CYS A 74 -0.93 -16.61 -7.94
N ALA A 75 -1.34 -17.40 -6.95
CA ALA A 75 -1.57 -18.83 -7.07
C ALA A 75 -2.88 -19.18 -7.81
N SER A 76 -3.84 -18.25 -7.88
CA SER A 76 -5.15 -18.49 -8.47
C SER A 76 -5.06 -18.67 -9.99
N GLN A 77 -5.65 -19.77 -10.49
CA GLN A 77 -5.80 -20.05 -11.92
C GLN A 77 -6.93 -19.23 -12.58
N LYS A 78 -7.78 -18.59 -11.78
CA LYS A 78 -8.93 -17.80 -12.26
C LYS A 78 -8.56 -16.37 -12.62
N ARG A 79 -7.36 -15.90 -12.28
CA ARG A 79 -6.89 -14.54 -12.52
C ARG A 79 -6.38 -14.36 -13.94
N ASP A 80 -6.69 -13.23 -14.52
CA ASP A 80 -6.14 -12.80 -15.81
C ASP A 80 -4.65 -12.40 -15.63
N ARG A 81 -3.78 -13.18 -16.20
CA ARG A 81 -2.33 -12.98 -16.13
C ARG A 81 -1.82 -11.93 -17.11
N SER A 82 -2.65 -11.47 -18.01
CA SER A 82 -2.28 -10.46 -19.00
C SER A 82 -2.36 -9.02 -18.47
N ILE A 83 -2.95 -8.81 -17.29
CA ILE A 83 -3.14 -7.50 -16.69
C ILE A 83 -2.50 -7.46 -15.30
N ILE A 84 -1.65 -6.47 -15.07
CA ILE A 84 -1.00 -6.23 -13.76
C ILE A 84 -1.38 -4.85 -13.25
N CYS A 85 -2.00 -4.79 -12.07
CA CYS A 85 -2.27 -3.55 -11.35
C CYS A 85 -1.12 -3.26 -10.37
N VAL A 86 -0.40 -2.18 -10.58
CA VAL A 86 0.72 -1.75 -9.75
C VAL A 86 0.19 -0.81 -8.68
N VAL A 87 0.39 -1.17 -7.42
CA VAL A 87 -0.07 -0.43 -6.25
C VAL A 87 1.09 0.01 -5.37
N GLU A 88 0.88 1.05 -4.59
CA GLU A 88 1.86 1.60 -3.66
C GLU A 88 2.14 0.65 -2.49
N GLY A 89 1.08 0.12 -1.89
CA GLY A 89 1.18 -0.74 -0.73
C GLY A 89 0.18 -1.90 -0.72
N PRO A 90 0.36 -2.90 0.16
CA PRO A 90 -0.53 -4.07 0.27
C PRO A 90 -1.99 -3.72 0.61
N ARG A 91 -2.21 -2.57 1.27
CA ARG A 91 -3.56 -2.10 1.65
C ARG A 91 -4.43 -1.77 0.43
N ASP A 92 -3.80 -1.31 -0.65
CA ASP A 92 -4.48 -0.89 -1.86
C ASP A 92 -5.12 -2.08 -2.57
N ILE A 93 -4.43 -3.24 -2.58
CA ILE A 93 -4.98 -4.51 -3.08
C ILE A 93 -6.33 -4.81 -2.42
N LYS A 94 -6.38 -4.73 -1.08
CA LYS A 94 -7.62 -4.99 -0.35
C LYS A 94 -8.74 -4.02 -0.72
N SER A 95 -8.41 -2.77 -1.06
CA SER A 95 -9.39 -1.77 -1.48
C SER A 95 -9.94 -2.06 -2.86
N ILE A 96 -9.10 -2.47 -3.81
CA ILE A 96 -9.51 -2.85 -5.16
C ILE A 96 -10.30 -4.17 -5.14
N GLU A 97 -9.84 -5.18 -4.41
CA GLU A 97 -10.52 -6.48 -4.30
C GLU A 97 -11.95 -6.37 -3.74
N ARG A 98 -12.23 -5.40 -2.87
CA ARG A 98 -13.59 -5.15 -2.36
C ARG A 98 -14.59 -4.71 -3.43
N THR A 99 -14.14 -4.24 -4.57
CA THR A 99 -15.02 -3.89 -5.69
C THR A 99 -15.55 -5.11 -6.40
N HIS A 100 -14.84 -6.26 -6.34
CA HIS A 100 -15.11 -7.50 -7.07
C HIS A 100 -15.10 -7.36 -8.60
N GLU A 101 -14.62 -6.22 -9.14
CA GLU A 101 -14.61 -5.91 -10.58
C GLU A 101 -13.24 -6.18 -11.23
N TYR A 102 -12.17 -6.28 -10.44
CA TYR A 102 -10.83 -6.51 -10.96
C TYR A 102 -10.45 -7.99 -10.87
N ASN A 103 -10.10 -8.60 -11.99
CA ASN A 103 -9.70 -10.01 -12.07
C ASN A 103 -8.24 -10.23 -12.50
N GLY A 104 -7.44 -9.17 -12.62
CA GLY A 104 -6.02 -9.27 -12.97
C GLY A 104 -5.12 -9.62 -11.78
N LEU A 105 -3.81 -9.52 -12.00
CA LEU A 105 -2.78 -9.67 -10.98
C LEU A 105 -2.36 -8.31 -10.43
N TYR A 106 -1.67 -8.34 -9.28
CA TYR A 106 -1.12 -7.14 -8.65
C TYR A 106 0.40 -7.14 -8.61
N HIS A 107 0.97 -5.96 -8.37
CA HIS A 107 2.35 -5.78 -7.97
C HIS A 107 2.45 -4.64 -6.95
N VAL A 108 3.11 -4.90 -5.82
CA VAL A 108 3.27 -3.95 -4.72
C VAL A 108 4.67 -3.33 -4.80
N LEU A 109 4.72 -2.00 -4.80
CA LEU A 109 5.99 -1.26 -4.83
C LEU A 109 6.63 -1.10 -3.46
N HIS A 110 5.85 -1.16 -2.37
CA HIS A 110 6.23 -0.85 -1.00
C HIS A 110 6.67 0.59 -0.78
N GLY A 111 6.11 1.52 -1.51
CA GLY A 111 6.33 2.96 -1.39
C GLY A 111 6.25 3.70 -2.72
N LEU A 112 6.67 4.94 -2.70
CA LEU A 112 6.74 5.86 -3.84
C LEU A 112 8.14 6.48 -3.92
N ILE A 113 8.56 6.90 -5.09
CA ILE A 113 9.77 7.71 -5.26
C ILE A 113 9.52 9.07 -4.56
N SER A 114 10.27 9.34 -3.52
CA SER A 114 10.18 10.58 -2.74
C SER A 114 11.59 11.10 -2.43
N PRO A 115 12.14 12.02 -3.25
CA PRO A 115 13.45 12.60 -2.99
C PRO A 115 13.52 13.36 -1.68
N MET A 116 12.41 13.93 -1.21
CA MET A 116 12.33 14.65 0.06
C MET A 116 12.52 13.72 1.27
N ASP A 117 12.04 12.47 1.15
CA ASP A 117 12.19 11.43 2.17
C ASP A 117 13.41 10.53 1.92
N GLY A 118 14.21 10.83 0.90
CA GLY A 118 15.39 10.05 0.52
C GLY A 118 15.07 8.69 -0.10
N ILE A 119 13.83 8.51 -0.61
CA ILE A 119 13.39 7.24 -1.21
C ILE A 119 13.64 7.27 -2.72
N GLY A 120 14.60 6.48 -3.18
CA GLY A 120 14.90 6.28 -4.59
C GLY A 120 14.16 5.09 -5.21
N ALA A 121 14.24 4.97 -6.54
CA ALA A 121 13.63 3.86 -7.27
C ALA A 121 14.23 2.48 -6.95
N ASP A 122 15.46 2.43 -6.47
CA ASP A 122 16.18 1.23 -6.06
C ASP A 122 15.71 0.65 -4.73
N GLN A 123 15.01 1.45 -3.92
CA GLN A 123 14.40 1.03 -2.66
C GLN A 123 12.99 0.45 -2.86
N LEU A 124 12.44 0.56 -4.07
CA LEU A 124 11.10 0.07 -4.42
C LEU A 124 11.20 -1.23 -5.22
N CYS A 125 10.15 -2.06 -5.17
CA CYS A 125 10.08 -3.33 -5.90
C CYS A 125 9.83 -3.14 -7.42
N ILE A 126 10.52 -2.17 -8.05
CA ILE A 126 10.38 -1.88 -9.49
C ILE A 126 11.14 -2.91 -10.33
N LYS A 127 12.29 -3.39 -9.88
CA LYS A 127 13.07 -4.44 -10.57
C LYS A 127 12.28 -5.74 -10.65
N GLU A 128 11.60 -6.10 -9.59
CA GLU A 128 10.73 -7.27 -9.49
C GLU A 128 9.51 -7.13 -10.41
N LEU A 129 8.96 -5.92 -10.57
CA LEU A 129 7.91 -5.65 -11.55
C LEU A 129 8.43 -5.92 -12.96
N LEU A 130 9.55 -5.30 -13.35
CA LEU A 130 10.11 -5.42 -14.70
C LEU A 130 10.45 -6.88 -15.03
N ALA A 131 10.96 -7.66 -14.07
CA ALA A 131 11.27 -9.08 -14.26
C ALA A 131 10.02 -9.95 -14.56
N ARG A 132 8.82 -9.47 -14.25
CA ARG A 132 7.54 -10.15 -14.54
C ARG A 132 6.97 -9.84 -15.92
N LEU A 133 7.44 -8.75 -16.54
CA LEU A 133 6.90 -8.28 -17.80
C LEU A 133 7.47 -9.15 -18.95
N ASN A 134 6.60 -9.96 -19.51
CA ASN A 134 6.89 -10.84 -20.64
C ASN A 134 5.77 -10.72 -21.70
N ASP A 135 5.87 -11.47 -22.78
CA ASP A 135 4.94 -11.42 -23.91
C ASP A 135 3.49 -11.74 -23.56
N THR A 136 3.22 -12.34 -22.39
CA THR A 136 1.84 -12.61 -21.94
C THR A 136 1.19 -11.39 -21.29
N VAL A 137 1.97 -10.42 -20.80
CA VAL A 137 1.45 -9.21 -20.16
C VAL A 137 1.11 -8.18 -21.23
N LYS A 138 -0.15 -7.81 -21.32
CA LYS A 138 -0.68 -6.84 -22.30
C LYS A 138 -0.87 -5.46 -21.72
N GLU A 139 -1.16 -5.37 -20.42
CA GLU A 139 -1.46 -4.10 -19.77
C GLU A 139 -0.89 -4.04 -18.35
N VAL A 140 -0.31 -2.90 -18.03
CA VAL A 140 0.09 -2.50 -16.67
C VAL A 140 -0.73 -1.29 -16.27
N ILE A 141 -1.55 -1.44 -15.24
CA ILE A 141 -2.37 -0.36 -14.67
C ILE A 141 -1.61 0.26 -13.51
N MET A 142 -1.30 1.56 -13.61
CA MET A 142 -0.69 2.32 -12.51
C MET A 142 -1.77 2.79 -11.56
N ALA A 143 -1.80 2.22 -10.36
CA ALA A 143 -2.77 2.51 -9.30
C ALA A 143 -2.07 3.10 -8.05
N THR A 144 -1.04 3.92 -8.26
CA THR A 144 -0.42 4.71 -7.19
C THR A 144 -1.30 5.90 -6.82
N SER A 145 -1.13 6.44 -5.61
CA SER A 145 -1.89 7.59 -5.13
C SER A 145 -1.77 8.81 -6.07
N PRO A 146 -2.80 9.66 -6.18
CA PRO A 146 -2.80 10.85 -7.04
C PRO A 146 -2.01 12.03 -6.43
N THR A 147 -0.90 11.74 -5.75
CA THR A 147 0.05 12.70 -5.19
C THR A 147 1.16 13.01 -6.20
N VAL A 148 1.98 14.01 -5.93
CA VAL A 148 3.15 14.35 -6.76
C VAL A 148 4.10 13.16 -6.86
N GLU A 149 4.38 12.49 -5.75
CA GLU A 149 5.23 11.30 -5.65
C GLU A 149 4.64 10.12 -6.41
N GLY A 150 3.31 9.89 -6.26
CA GLY A 150 2.60 8.81 -6.97
C GLY A 150 2.59 9.01 -8.49
N GLU A 151 2.41 10.26 -8.95
CA GLU A 151 2.52 10.60 -10.38
C GLU A 151 3.94 10.42 -10.90
N ALA A 152 4.94 10.96 -10.18
CA ALA A 152 6.34 10.82 -10.56
C ALA A 152 6.75 9.35 -10.66
N THR A 153 6.32 8.53 -9.69
CA THR A 153 6.58 7.08 -9.67
C THR A 153 5.91 6.38 -10.86
N ALA A 154 4.64 6.71 -11.14
CA ALA A 154 3.91 6.14 -12.29
C ALA A 154 4.58 6.51 -13.61
N MET A 155 4.97 7.77 -13.79
CA MET A 155 5.66 8.24 -15.00
C MET A 155 7.04 7.58 -15.16
N TYR A 156 7.77 7.41 -14.07
CA TYR A 156 9.07 6.73 -14.10
C TYR A 156 8.91 5.28 -14.56
N ILE A 157 7.98 4.52 -13.96
CA ILE A 157 7.72 3.12 -14.33
C ILE A 157 7.20 3.04 -15.77
N ALA A 158 6.29 3.93 -16.19
CA ALA A 158 5.78 3.96 -17.56
C ALA A 158 6.90 4.15 -18.61
N LYS A 159 7.90 4.99 -18.31
CA LYS A 159 9.09 5.14 -19.18
C LYS A 159 9.90 3.86 -19.31
N LEU A 160 10.02 3.07 -18.23
CA LEU A 160 10.73 1.80 -18.25
C LEU A 160 9.96 0.72 -19.01
N ILE A 161 8.63 0.74 -18.96
CA ILE A 161 7.75 -0.23 -19.64
C ILE A 161 7.58 0.08 -21.13
N LYS A 162 7.61 1.35 -21.50
CA LYS A 162 7.38 1.81 -22.89
C LYS A 162 8.18 1.03 -23.95
N PRO A 163 9.50 0.76 -23.79
CA PRO A 163 10.27 0.00 -24.76
C PRO A 163 9.83 -1.45 -24.95
N LEU A 164 9.10 -2.01 -23.97
CA LEU A 164 8.59 -3.38 -24.01
C LEU A 164 7.30 -3.51 -24.84
N GLY A 165 6.73 -2.39 -25.33
CA GLY A 165 5.50 -2.39 -26.12
C GLY A 165 4.23 -2.73 -25.31
N ILE A 166 4.32 -2.80 -23.98
CA ILE A 166 3.19 -3.12 -23.10
C ILE A 166 2.37 -1.84 -22.86
N LYS A 167 1.04 -1.95 -23.00
CA LYS A 167 0.12 -0.85 -22.72
C LYS A 167 0.22 -0.47 -21.25
N THR A 168 0.48 0.80 -20.97
CA THR A 168 0.49 1.33 -19.60
C THR A 168 -0.68 2.30 -19.45
N THR A 169 -1.54 2.04 -18.47
CA THR A 169 -2.71 2.86 -18.15
C THR A 169 -2.62 3.37 -16.72
N ARG A 170 -3.49 4.31 -16.38
CA ARG A 170 -3.61 4.86 -15.04
C ARG A 170 -5.08 4.83 -14.62
N LEU A 171 -5.32 4.69 -13.30
CA LEU A 171 -6.67 4.85 -12.77
C LEU A 171 -7.19 6.25 -13.14
N ALA A 172 -8.44 6.30 -13.58
CA ALA A 172 -9.09 7.56 -13.91
C ALA A 172 -9.21 8.46 -12.69
N TYR A 173 -9.03 9.76 -12.91
CA TYR A 173 -9.37 10.78 -11.92
C TYR A 173 -10.83 11.16 -12.10
N GLY A 174 -11.58 11.18 -10.99
CA GLY A 174 -12.99 11.48 -11.04
C GLY A 174 -13.50 12.12 -9.76
N LEU A 175 -14.72 12.65 -9.86
CA LEU A 175 -15.45 13.12 -8.71
C LEU A 175 -15.97 11.92 -7.90
N PRO A 176 -15.89 11.96 -6.57
CA PRO A 176 -16.47 10.90 -5.74
C PRO A 176 -17.97 10.79 -6.00
N VAL A 177 -18.46 9.56 -6.15
CA VAL A 177 -19.90 9.31 -6.34
C VAL A 177 -20.69 9.84 -5.14
N GLY A 178 -21.73 10.64 -5.43
CA GLY A 178 -22.56 11.28 -4.40
C GLY A 178 -22.01 12.62 -3.86
N SER A 179 -20.85 13.09 -4.35
CA SER A 179 -20.37 14.43 -4.02
C SER A 179 -21.01 15.50 -4.92
N SER A 180 -21.19 16.71 -4.37
CA SER A 180 -21.58 17.88 -5.15
C SER A 180 -20.36 18.50 -5.82
N LEU A 181 -20.54 19.01 -7.04
CA LEU A 181 -19.50 19.75 -7.77
C LEU A 181 -18.97 20.97 -7.02
N GLU A 182 -19.83 21.60 -6.24
CA GLU A 182 -19.51 22.82 -5.47
C GLU A 182 -18.44 22.58 -4.39
N TYR A 183 -18.27 21.33 -3.92
CA TYR A 183 -17.26 20.98 -2.90
C TYR A 183 -15.98 20.38 -3.47
N ALA A 184 -15.91 20.21 -4.80
CA ALA A 184 -14.70 19.71 -5.43
C ALA A 184 -13.67 20.83 -5.59
N ASP A 185 -12.41 20.53 -5.27
CA ASP A 185 -11.31 21.46 -5.52
C ASP A 185 -11.01 21.64 -7.04
N GLU A 186 -10.37 22.74 -7.39
CA GLU A 186 -10.08 23.11 -8.78
C GLU A 186 -9.24 22.02 -9.52
N THR A 187 -8.31 21.40 -8.83
CA THR A 187 -7.43 20.35 -9.41
C THR A 187 -8.25 19.10 -9.75
N THR A 188 -9.12 18.68 -8.83
CA THR A 188 -10.02 17.54 -9.04
C THR A 188 -10.98 17.81 -10.21
N LEU A 189 -11.59 19.00 -10.27
CA LEU A 189 -12.46 19.39 -11.38
C LEU A 189 -11.71 19.41 -12.72
N TYR A 190 -10.53 20.02 -12.76
CA TYR A 190 -9.69 20.06 -13.96
C TYR A 190 -9.38 18.65 -14.46
N ARG A 191 -8.95 17.75 -13.58
CA ARG A 191 -8.61 16.37 -13.94
C ARG A 191 -9.84 15.58 -14.40
N ALA A 192 -10.98 15.76 -13.75
CA ALA A 192 -12.25 15.12 -14.13
C ALA A 192 -12.71 15.60 -15.52
N MET A 193 -12.59 16.90 -15.82
CA MET A 193 -12.90 17.47 -17.14
C MET A 193 -11.94 16.99 -18.23
N ALA A 194 -10.65 16.88 -17.91
CA ALA A 194 -9.65 16.36 -18.86
C ALA A 194 -9.86 14.87 -19.18
N GLY A 195 -10.29 14.08 -18.17
CA GLY A 195 -10.54 12.64 -18.29
C GLY A 195 -11.99 12.27 -18.67
N ARG A 196 -12.84 13.23 -19.09
CA ARG A 196 -14.24 12.96 -19.46
C ARG A 196 -14.34 11.95 -20.61
N GLY A 197 -15.22 10.99 -20.47
CA GLY A 197 -15.56 10.00 -21.50
C GLY A 197 -16.84 10.34 -22.28
N GLU A 198 -17.02 9.68 -23.41
CA GLU A 198 -18.31 9.68 -24.14
C GLU A 198 -19.34 8.87 -23.35
N MET A 199 -20.63 9.28 -23.44
CA MET A 199 -21.76 8.61 -22.83
C MET A 199 -22.45 7.70 -23.83
#